data_44bf234e70e42640819ba57e24aa04c7
#
_entry.id   44bf234e70e42640819ba57e24aa04c7
#
_cell.length_a   1.000
_cell.length_b   1.000
_cell.length_c   1.000
_cell.angle_alpha   90.00
_cell.angle_beta   90.00
_cell.angle_gamma   90.00
#
_symmetry.space_group_name_H-M   'P 1'
#
loop_
_entity.id
_entity.type
_entity.pdbx_description
1 polymer ?
#
loop_
_entity_poly.entity_id
_entity_poly.type
_entity_poly.pdbx_seq_one_letter_code
_entity_poly.pdbx_strand_id
1 'polypeptide(L)'
;DTRRRSVLIPQLDFPERPNYEYQQPNVVDLEVSDEELIRISEEGILALSLLEMQTIREHYRKPEVHEARKSFNLPQMSPTDVELECLAQTWSEHCKHKIFAAKIEHHDKETGEKSTIDSLFKTHIMKPTEDMQEEVNWLLSIFHDNSGVISWSDNLNLCIKVETHNSPSALDPYGGAMTGIVGVNRDILGTGLGARPIANTDVFCFGPPNWQGNLPENLFHPSRVLSGVHAGIRVGGNESGIPTVNGAIVFDDRFIGKPLVYAGTVGIMPRLLPDGRESHIKTPAEGDLVYMIGGRVGYDGIHGATFSSLELTEESPSSAVQIGDPITQKKMLDMVLEARDLGYITCITDNGAGGLSSSIGEMAEYTNGCEIDLGAVPLKQSGLSSWEILISESQERMTVAVHPDDQNAFEELADLHEVEHSIVARFTTTGLFHVKHGESTVALLPLNFLHDGVPQLELESEWEETKLEQFIPPSAVD
;
A
#
# COMPACT_ATOMS: atom_id res chain seq x y z
N ASP A 1 4.63 -39.11 48.99
CA ASP A 1 4.14 -37.88 49.64
C ASP A 1 4.48 -36.68 48.73
N THR A 2 3.66 -36.48 47.70
CA THR A 2 3.83 -35.38 46.73
C THR A 2 3.09 -34.15 47.29
N ARG A 3 3.81 -33.29 47.98
CA ARG A 3 3.31 -31.98 48.38
C ARG A 3 3.10 -31.14 47.14
N ARG A 4 1.83 -30.99 46.72
CA ARG A 4 1.42 -29.95 45.77
C ARG A 4 1.74 -28.59 46.41
N ARG A 5 2.80 -27.91 45.95
CA ARG A 5 2.98 -26.48 46.17
C ARG A 5 1.92 -25.77 45.32
N SER A 6 0.90 -25.21 45.96
CA SER A 6 0.05 -24.22 45.33
C SER A 6 0.94 -23.00 45.01
N VAL A 7 1.22 -22.78 43.75
CA VAL A 7 1.80 -21.53 43.31
C VAL A 7 0.68 -20.50 43.47
N LEU A 8 0.80 -19.61 44.46
CA LEU A 8 0.00 -18.40 44.50
C LEU A 8 0.41 -17.56 43.28
N ILE A 9 -0.40 -17.62 42.24
CA ILE A 9 -0.32 -16.64 41.14
C ILE A 9 -0.80 -15.32 41.77
N PRO A 10 0.03 -14.29 41.88
CA PRO A 10 -0.44 -13.00 42.35
C PRO A 10 -1.61 -12.59 41.47
N GLN A 11 -2.71 -12.20 42.06
CA GLN A 11 -3.80 -11.57 41.35
C GLN A 11 -3.25 -10.24 40.87
N LEU A 12 -2.87 -10.19 39.61
CA LEU A 12 -2.49 -8.95 38.97
C LEU A 12 -3.79 -8.18 38.70
N ASP A 13 -4.01 -7.12 39.49
CA ASP A 13 -5.01 -6.12 39.13
C ASP A 13 -4.54 -5.43 37.86
N PHE A 14 -5.02 -5.91 36.72
CA PHE A 14 -4.88 -5.18 35.48
C PHE A 14 -5.74 -3.93 35.61
N PRO A 15 -5.21 -2.74 35.27
CA PRO A 15 -6.05 -1.56 35.21
C PRO A 15 -7.24 -1.90 34.28
N GLU A 16 -8.44 -1.53 34.73
CA GLU A 16 -9.62 -1.63 33.87
C GLU A 16 -9.28 -0.93 32.55
N ARG A 17 -9.56 -1.61 31.43
CA ARG A 17 -9.38 -0.98 30.11
C ARG A 17 -10.21 0.29 30.14
N PRO A 18 -9.62 1.47 29.83
CA PRO A 18 -10.41 2.67 29.66
C PRO A 18 -11.57 2.34 28.71
N ASN A 19 -12.80 2.68 29.07
CA ASN A 19 -13.90 2.67 28.11
C ASN A 19 -13.58 3.79 27.11
N TYR A 20 -12.97 3.41 25.99
CA TYR A 20 -12.84 4.31 24.85
C TYR A 20 -14.21 4.39 24.20
N GLU A 21 -14.91 5.50 24.45
CA GLU A 21 -16.10 5.83 23.69
C GLU A 21 -15.68 6.18 22.27
N TYR A 22 -16.43 5.65 21.31
CA TYR A 22 -16.31 6.06 19.90
C TYR A 22 -16.32 7.58 19.78
N GLN A 23 -15.32 8.16 19.17
CA GLN A 23 -15.25 9.57 18.87
C GLN A 23 -15.88 9.84 17.51
N GLN A 24 -16.82 10.79 17.47
CA GLN A 24 -17.38 11.28 16.22
C GLN A 24 -16.25 11.87 15.36
N PRO A 25 -16.26 11.66 14.02
CA PRO A 25 -15.28 12.29 13.15
C PRO A 25 -15.34 13.81 13.25
N ASN A 26 -14.18 14.45 13.13
CA ASN A 26 -14.12 15.90 13.09
C ASN A 26 -14.60 16.40 11.72
N VAL A 27 -15.26 17.54 11.73
CA VAL A 27 -15.66 18.25 10.49
C VAL A 27 -14.56 19.24 10.14
N VAL A 28 -14.03 19.16 8.91
CA VAL A 28 -12.98 20.06 8.43
C VAL A 28 -13.61 21.14 7.56
N ASP A 29 -13.57 22.40 8.01
CA ASP A 29 -14.10 23.52 7.24
C ASP A 29 -13.12 23.91 6.12
N LEU A 30 -13.55 23.78 4.87
CA LEU A 30 -12.78 24.17 3.69
C LEU A 30 -13.23 25.52 3.11
N GLU A 31 -14.26 26.18 3.67
CA GLU A 31 -14.71 27.53 3.27
C GLU A 31 -13.83 28.62 3.90
N VAL A 32 -12.52 28.49 3.67
CA VAL A 32 -11.45 29.33 4.22
C VAL A 32 -10.57 29.90 3.10
N SER A 33 -9.60 30.76 3.46
CA SER A 33 -8.64 31.30 2.48
C SER A 33 -7.69 30.22 1.92
N ASP A 34 -7.04 30.50 0.80
CA ASP A 34 -6.11 29.56 0.18
C ASP A 34 -4.88 29.28 1.06
N GLU A 35 -4.41 30.29 1.82
CA GLU A 35 -3.33 30.10 2.81
C GLU A 35 -3.77 29.15 3.93
N GLU A 36 -5.03 29.25 4.35
CA GLU A 36 -5.56 28.36 5.37
C GLU A 36 -5.78 26.93 4.86
N LEU A 37 -6.15 26.75 3.58
CA LEU A 37 -6.21 25.42 2.95
C LEU A 37 -4.84 24.74 2.96
N ILE A 38 -3.79 25.48 2.63
CA ILE A 38 -2.41 24.96 2.69
C ILE A 38 -2.07 24.57 4.13
N ARG A 39 -2.40 25.42 5.11
CA ARG A 39 -2.13 25.15 6.54
C ARG A 39 -2.86 23.89 7.03
N ILE A 40 -4.12 23.69 6.64
CA ILE A 40 -4.86 22.45 6.96
C ILE A 40 -4.15 21.21 6.40
N SER A 41 -3.66 21.30 5.16
CA SER A 41 -2.92 20.19 4.54
C SER A 41 -1.60 19.91 5.24
N GLU A 42 -0.84 20.94 5.62
CA GLU A 42 0.45 20.81 6.31
C GLU A 42 0.28 20.29 7.74
N GLU A 43 -0.62 20.89 8.54
CA GLU A 43 -0.87 20.47 9.92
C GLU A 43 -1.45 19.06 10.01
N GLY A 44 -2.30 18.67 9.03
CA GLY A 44 -2.87 17.32 8.92
C GLY A 44 -1.93 16.28 8.29
N ILE A 45 -0.74 16.69 7.82
CA ILE A 45 0.20 15.80 7.11
C ILE A 45 -0.47 15.14 5.88
N LEU A 46 -1.41 15.85 5.25
CA LEU A 46 -2.17 15.34 4.11
C LEU A 46 -1.36 15.33 2.80
N ALA A 47 -0.33 16.16 2.70
CA ALA A 47 0.49 16.37 1.50
C ALA A 47 -0.33 16.69 0.23
N LEU A 48 -1.48 17.34 0.41
CA LEU A 48 -2.33 17.84 -0.67
C LEU A 48 -1.88 19.24 -1.09
N SER A 49 -1.76 19.48 -2.38
CA SER A 49 -1.47 20.80 -2.95
C SER A 49 -2.68 21.72 -2.82
N LEU A 50 -2.46 23.04 -3.01
CA LEU A 50 -3.54 24.00 -3.02
C LEU A 50 -4.63 23.65 -4.05
N LEU A 51 -4.23 23.23 -5.26
CA LEU A 51 -5.17 22.87 -6.32
C LEU A 51 -6.03 21.66 -5.92
N GLU A 52 -5.42 20.67 -5.27
CA GLU A 52 -6.14 19.48 -4.76
C GLU A 52 -7.11 19.89 -3.66
N MET A 53 -6.70 20.70 -2.69
CA MET A 53 -7.57 21.22 -1.62
C MET A 53 -8.73 22.04 -2.19
N GLN A 54 -8.47 22.88 -3.19
CA GLN A 54 -9.51 23.63 -3.90
C GLN A 54 -10.47 22.70 -4.65
N THR A 55 -9.97 21.66 -5.30
CA THR A 55 -10.78 20.65 -5.99
C THR A 55 -11.70 19.92 -5.03
N ILE A 56 -11.21 19.56 -3.83
CA ILE A 56 -12.00 18.95 -2.78
C ILE A 56 -13.08 19.95 -2.29
N ARG A 57 -12.70 21.20 -2.02
CA ARG A 57 -13.67 22.25 -1.64
C ARG A 57 -14.79 22.40 -2.69
N GLU A 58 -14.45 22.45 -3.97
CA GLU A 58 -15.44 22.57 -5.04
C GLU A 58 -16.36 21.33 -5.13
N HIS A 59 -15.84 20.14 -4.83
CA HIS A 59 -16.67 18.95 -4.75
C HIS A 59 -17.74 19.07 -3.67
N TYR A 60 -17.38 19.54 -2.47
CA TYR A 60 -18.32 19.71 -1.36
C TYR A 60 -19.29 20.89 -1.53
N ARG A 61 -19.09 21.78 -2.51
CA ARG A 61 -20.03 22.84 -2.88
C ARG A 61 -21.17 22.38 -3.80
N LYS A 62 -21.07 21.17 -4.37
CA LYS A 62 -22.06 20.68 -5.35
C LYS A 62 -23.39 20.31 -4.67
N PRO A 63 -24.53 20.78 -5.20
CA PRO A 63 -25.85 20.49 -4.61
C PRO A 63 -26.16 18.99 -4.50
N GLU A 64 -25.75 18.18 -5.49
CA GLU A 64 -25.94 16.74 -5.49
C GLU A 64 -25.17 16.05 -4.35
N VAL A 65 -23.99 16.55 -3.98
CA VAL A 65 -23.20 16.06 -2.85
C VAL A 65 -23.93 16.39 -1.54
N HIS A 66 -24.48 17.61 -1.42
CA HIS A 66 -25.25 18.01 -0.23
C HIS A 66 -26.45 17.09 0.01
N GLU A 67 -27.22 16.81 -1.06
CA GLU A 67 -28.44 15.99 -0.93
C GLU A 67 -28.11 14.53 -0.60
N ALA A 68 -27.06 13.95 -1.22
CA ALA A 68 -26.60 12.61 -0.88
C ALA A 68 -26.17 12.51 0.60
N ARG A 69 -25.35 13.45 1.08
CA ARG A 69 -24.80 13.46 2.45
C ARG A 69 -25.88 13.63 3.53
N LYS A 70 -26.92 14.41 3.23
CA LYS A 70 -28.02 14.65 4.16
C LYS A 70 -28.75 13.36 4.57
N SER A 71 -28.90 12.41 3.68
CA SER A 71 -29.56 11.12 3.97
C SER A 71 -28.73 10.24 4.92
N PHE A 72 -27.42 10.53 5.09
CA PHE A 72 -26.50 9.84 5.97
C PHE A 72 -26.13 10.63 7.23
N ASN A 73 -26.79 11.76 7.51
CA ASN A 73 -26.53 12.66 8.62
C ASN A 73 -25.09 13.23 8.64
N LEU A 74 -24.46 13.37 7.48
CA LEU A 74 -23.14 13.97 7.34
C LEU A 74 -23.21 15.49 7.14
N PRO A 75 -22.14 16.23 7.50
CA PRO A 75 -22.02 17.66 7.14
C PRO A 75 -22.16 17.84 5.63
N GLN A 76 -22.99 18.80 5.19
CA GLN A 76 -23.33 18.91 3.77
C GLN A 76 -22.22 19.58 2.95
N MET A 77 -21.56 20.62 3.50
CA MET A 77 -20.61 21.48 2.78
C MET A 77 -19.15 21.25 3.17
N SER A 78 -18.88 20.29 4.04
CA SER A 78 -17.52 20.06 4.58
C SER A 78 -17.25 18.58 4.68
N PRO A 79 -16.01 18.11 4.39
CA PRO A 79 -15.62 16.75 4.65
C PRO A 79 -15.52 16.45 6.14
N THR A 80 -15.58 15.18 6.47
CA THR A 80 -15.03 14.68 7.73
C THR A 80 -13.50 14.50 7.60
N ASP A 81 -12.81 14.42 8.74
CA ASP A 81 -11.39 14.06 8.76
C ASP A 81 -11.14 12.70 8.10
N VAL A 82 -12.06 11.75 8.25
CA VAL A 82 -11.97 10.42 7.61
C VAL A 82 -11.99 10.53 6.08
N GLU A 83 -12.88 11.37 5.52
CA GLU A 83 -12.96 11.60 4.08
C GLU A 83 -11.71 12.31 3.54
N LEU A 84 -11.24 13.31 4.27
CA LEU A 84 -10.08 14.09 3.85
C LEU A 84 -8.79 13.26 3.89
N GLU A 85 -8.59 12.44 4.93
CA GLU A 85 -7.48 11.50 5.03
C GLU A 85 -7.56 10.41 3.94
N CYS A 86 -8.74 9.86 3.68
CA CYS A 86 -8.94 8.88 2.61
C CYS A 86 -8.56 9.47 1.23
N LEU A 87 -9.00 10.69 0.92
CA LEU A 87 -8.63 11.41 -0.30
C LEU A 87 -7.12 11.68 -0.36
N ALA A 88 -6.53 12.14 0.75
CA ALA A 88 -5.10 12.43 0.82
C ALA A 88 -4.23 11.19 0.52
N GLN A 89 -4.58 10.03 1.07
CA GLN A 89 -3.88 8.78 0.78
C GLN A 89 -4.08 8.34 -0.67
N THR A 90 -5.33 8.32 -1.15
CA THR A 90 -5.64 7.91 -2.53
C THR A 90 -5.00 8.84 -3.57
N TRP A 91 -4.93 10.16 -3.30
CA TRP A 91 -4.34 11.17 -4.19
C TRP A 91 -2.86 11.43 -3.92
N SER A 92 -2.22 10.62 -3.07
CA SER A 92 -0.79 10.75 -2.78
C SER A 92 0.07 10.50 -4.04
N GLU A 93 1.30 11.04 -4.04
CA GLU A 93 2.28 10.72 -5.10
C GLU A 93 2.56 9.22 -5.16
N HIS A 94 2.52 8.54 -4.00
CA HIS A 94 2.72 7.10 -3.90
C HIS A 94 1.65 6.30 -4.67
N CYS A 95 0.34 6.64 -4.48
CA CYS A 95 -0.75 5.87 -5.07
C CYS A 95 -1.06 6.29 -6.52
N LYS A 96 -0.95 7.57 -6.85
CA LYS A 96 -1.35 8.11 -8.18
C LYS A 96 -0.19 8.39 -9.12
N HIS A 97 1.07 8.37 -8.63
CA HIS A 97 2.25 8.69 -9.44
C HIS A 97 2.05 9.98 -10.23
N LYS A 98 1.64 11.06 -9.54
CA LYS A 98 1.16 12.31 -10.15
C LYS A 98 2.15 12.93 -11.13
N ILE A 99 3.46 12.85 -10.83
CA ILE A 99 4.52 13.35 -11.72
C ILE A 99 4.55 12.55 -13.04
N PHE A 100 4.46 11.21 -12.98
CA PHE A 100 4.42 10.36 -14.17
C PHE A 100 3.10 10.46 -14.95
N ALA A 101 2.03 10.86 -14.27
CA ALA A 101 0.71 11.11 -14.86
C ALA A 101 0.53 12.55 -15.36
N ALA A 102 1.50 13.44 -15.11
CA ALA A 102 1.42 14.85 -15.45
C ALA A 102 1.36 15.11 -16.96
N LYS A 103 0.75 16.23 -17.34
CA LYS A 103 0.90 16.83 -18.66
C LYS A 103 2.16 17.70 -18.68
N ILE A 104 3.11 17.39 -19.55
CA ILE A 104 4.43 18.02 -19.57
C ILE A 104 4.62 18.76 -20.89
N GLU A 105 4.83 20.07 -20.81
CA GLU A 105 5.30 20.87 -21.94
C GLU A 105 6.83 20.75 -22.02
N HIS A 106 7.32 20.00 -23.01
CA HIS A 106 8.74 19.70 -23.20
C HIS A 106 9.37 20.58 -24.26
N HIS A 107 10.54 21.13 -23.95
CA HIS A 107 11.34 21.94 -24.86
C HIS A 107 12.75 21.35 -25.01
N ASP A 108 13.04 20.83 -26.20
CA ASP A 108 14.40 20.46 -26.61
C ASP A 108 15.16 21.71 -27.05
N LYS A 109 16.14 22.15 -26.27
CA LYS A 109 16.93 23.35 -26.54
C LYS A 109 17.92 23.17 -27.70
N GLU A 110 18.31 21.94 -28.04
CA GLU A 110 19.24 21.68 -29.14
C GLU A 110 18.55 21.78 -30.47
N THR A 111 17.38 21.20 -30.61
CA THR A 111 16.60 21.23 -31.85
C THR A 111 15.66 22.41 -31.93
N GLY A 112 15.32 23.04 -30.80
CA GLY A 112 14.29 24.06 -30.67
C GLY A 112 12.87 23.50 -30.76
N GLU A 113 12.71 22.16 -30.76
CA GLU A 113 11.41 21.50 -30.83
C GLU A 113 10.67 21.62 -29.50
N LYS A 114 9.36 21.83 -29.59
CA LYS A 114 8.44 21.81 -28.46
C LYS A 114 7.41 20.73 -28.66
N SER A 115 7.19 19.93 -27.63
CA SER A 115 6.21 18.86 -27.65
C SER A 115 5.45 18.80 -26.32
N THR A 116 4.23 18.28 -26.36
CA THR A 116 3.43 18.01 -25.17
C THR A 116 3.39 16.51 -24.92
N ILE A 117 3.76 16.09 -23.72
CA ILE A 117 3.68 14.69 -23.25
C ILE A 117 2.51 14.59 -22.28
N ASP A 118 1.46 13.89 -22.64
CA ASP A 118 0.34 13.60 -21.75
C ASP A 118 0.57 12.26 -21.06
N SER A 119 1.07 12.34 -19.81
CA SER A 119 1.51 11.21 -19.00
C SER A 119 2.73 10.45 -19.56
N LEU A 120 3.87 10.59 -18.90
CA LEU A 120 5.07 9.78 -19.19
C LEU A 120 4.76 8.28 -19.09
N PHE A 121 3.98 7.88 -18.07
CA PHE A 121 3.60 6.49 -17.86
C PHE A 121 2.79 5.94 -19.04
N LYS A 122 1.70 6.63 -19.42
CA LYS A 122 0.84 6.18 -20.52
C LYS A 122 1.57 6.17 -21.84
N THR A 123 2.36 7.21 -22.12
CA THR A 123 3.00 7.41 -23.44
C THR A 123 4.21 6.52 -23.65
N HIS A 124 5.05 6.32 -22.62
CA HIS A 124 6.37 5.70 -22.77
C HIS A 124 6.52 4.34 -22.10
N ILE A 125 5.58 3.95 -21.21
CA ILE A 125 5.62 2.67 -20.51
C ILE A 125 4.41 1.80 -20.89
N MET A 126 3.19 2.32 -20.65
CA MET A 126 1.96 1.56 -20.87
C MET A 126 1.74 1.29 -22.37
N LYS A 127 1.71 2.33 -23.19
CA LYS A 127 1.44 2.18 -24.63
C LYS A 127 2.42 1.24 -25.37
N PRO A 128 3.75 1.30 -25.21
CA PRO A 128 4.64 0.33 -25.85
C PRO A 128 4.37 -1.11 -25.44
N THR A 129 3.92 -1.32 -24.20
CA THR A 129 3.56 -2.67 -23.69
C THR A 129 2.23 -3.14 -24.27
N GLU A 130 1.25 -2.25 -24.38
CA GLU A 130 -0.04 -2.54 -25.05
C GLU A 130 0.15 -2.83 -26.54
N ASP A 131 0.97 -2.05 -27.23
CA ASP A 131 1.30 -2.27 -28.64
C ASP A 131 1.96 -3.66 -28.83
N MET A 132 2.83 -4.07 -27.89
CA MET A 132 3.45 -5.39 -27.90
C MET A 132 2.43 -6.51 -27.57
N GLN A 133 1.43 -6.26 -26.77
CA GLN A 133 0.39 -7.24 -26.41
C GLN A 133 -0.41 -7.70 -27.64
N GLU A 134 -0.53 -6.89 -28.69
CA GLU A 134 -1.14 -7.27 -29.96
C GLU A 134 -0.29 -8.30 -30.74
N GLU A 135 1.02 -8.34 -30.50
CA GLU A 135 1.97 -9.21 -31.20
C GLU A 135 2.26 -10.51 -30.44
N VAL A 136 2.06 -10.53 -29.09
CA VAL A 136 2.39 -11.65 -28.24
C VAL A 136 1.16 -12.13 -27.45
N ASN A 137 1.10 -13.42 -27.16
CA ASN A 137 -0.03 -14.05 -26.47
C ASN A 137 0.28 -14.47 -25.02
N TRP A 138 1.43 -14.09 -24.50
CA TRP A 138 1.87 -14.48 -23.16
C TRP A 138 1.69 -13.36 -22.11
N LEU A 139 1.36 -12.14 -22.49
CA LEU A 139 0.99 -11.08 -21.58
C LEU A 139 -0.48 -11.25 -21.16
N LEU A 140 -0.74 -11.50 -19.88
CA LEU A 140 -2.09 -11.83 -19.38
C LEU A 140 -2.72 -10.67 -18.59
N SER A 141 -2.00 -10.09 -17.63
CA SER A 141 -2.44 -8.93 -16.84
C SER A 141 -1.28 -7.98 -16.65
N ILE A 142 -1.49 -6.71 -17.04
CA ILE A 142 -0.45 -5.69 -17.00
C ILE A 142 -1.06 -4.37 -16.53
N PHE A 143 -0.45 -3.73 -15.54
CA PHE A 143 -0.84 -2.42 -14.99
C PHE A 143 -2.24 -2.36 -14.32
N HIS A 144 -2.82 -3.50 -13.97
CA HIS A 144 -4.19 -3.58 -13.41
C HIS A 144 -4.28 -4.34 -12.10
N ASP A 145 -3.19 -4.91 -11.61
CA ASP A 145 -3.18 -5.74 -10.42
C ASP A 145 -1.90 -5.48 -9.61
N ASN A 146 -1.76 -6.08 -8.44
CA ASN A 146 -0.58 -5.97 -7.58
C ASN A 146 0.72 -6.28 -8.32
N SER A 147 0.70 -7.16 -9.32
CA SER A 147 1.86 -7.44 -10.18
C SER A 147 1.48 -7.80 -11.60
N GLY A 148 2.41 -7.66 -12.54
CA GLY A 148 2.23 -8.13 -13.91
C GLY A 148 2.25 -9.65 -13.99
N VAL A 149 1.37 -10.23 -14.83
CA VAL A 149 1.21 -11.66 -15.01
C VAL A 149 1.49 -12.06 -16.45
N ILE A 150 2.35 -13.08 -16.63
CA ILE A 150 2.64 -13.67 -17.93
C ILE A 150 2.32 -15.16 -17.94
N SER A 151 1.95 -15.68 -19.09
CA SER A 151 1.85 -17.12 -19.33
C SER A 151 3.27 -17.72 -19.42
N TRP A 152 3.56 -18.73 -18.60
CA TRP A 152 4.89 -19.37 -18.56
C TRP A 152 4.91 -20.75 -19.21
N SER A 153 3.88 -21.53 -18.95
CA SER A 153 3.71 -22.86 -19.52
C SER A 153 2.23 -23.18 -19.74
N ASP A 154 1.92 -24.37 -20.24
CA ASP A 154 0.53 -24.80 -20.42
C ASP A 154 -0.30 -24.77 -19.13
N ASN A 155 0.36 -24.93 -17.98
CA ASN A 155 -0.31 -25.07 -16.68
C ASN A 155 -0.03 -23.95 -15.69
N LEU A 156 0.96 -23.09 -15.94
CA LEU A 156 1.44 -22.09 -14.99
C LEU A 156 1.54 -20.70 -15.60
N ASN A 157 1.15 -19.72 -14.84
CA ASN A 157 1.47 -18.31 -15.02
C ASN A 157 2.58 -17.90 -14.04
N LEU A 158 3.33 -16.89 -14.44
CA LEU A 158 4.40 -16.28 -13.66
C LEU A 158 4.07 -14.81 -13.41
N CYS A 159 4.41 -14.32 -12.23
CA CYS A 159 4.31 -12.90 -11.90
C CYS A 159 5.56 -12.42 -11.15
N ILE A 160 5.83 -11.12 -11.22
CA ILE A 160 6.93 -10.48 -10.50
C ILE A 160 6.50 -9.10 -10.03
N LYS A 161 6.85 -8.78 -8.79
CA LYS A 161 6.71 -7.46 -8.19
C LYS A 161 8.04 -7.01 -7.61
N VAL A 162 8.31 -5.73 -7.73
CA VAL A 162 9.48 -5.08 -7.17
C VAL A 162 9.08 -3.76 -6.53
N GLU A 163 9.62 -3.49 -5.35
CA GLU A 163 9.34 -2.30 -4.57
C GLU A 163 10.61 -1.75 -3.94
N THR A 164 10.65 -0.44 -3.72
CA THR A 164 11.70 0.19 -2.92
C THR A 164 11.18 0.60 -1.55
N HIS A 165 11.96 0.33 -0.51
CA HIS A 165 11.63 0.70 0.86
C HIS A 165 12.74 1.54 1.49
N ASN A 166 13.07 2.67 0.82
CA ASN A 166 14.27 3.48 1.07
C ASN A 166 14.17 4.31 2.34
N SER A 167 13.16 5.19 2.44
CA SER A 167 12.96 6.08 3.59
C SER A 167 12.75 5.31 4.89
N PRO A 168 11.86 4.28 4.95
CA PRO A 168 11.74 3.48 6.14
C PRO A 168 13.03 2.78 6.57
N SER A 169 13.83 2.30 5.61
CA SER A 169 15.14 1.68 5.90
C SER A 169 16.22 2.69 6.34
N ALA A 170 16.08 3.97 6.00
CA ALA A 170 16.94 5.00 6.53
C ALA A 170 16.61 5.33 8.00
N LEU A 171 15.31 5.31 8.36
CA LEU A 171 14.82 5.61 9.71
C LEU A 171 15.00 4.42 10.68
N ASP A 172 14.65 3.22 10.24
CA ASP A 172 14.84 1.94 10.93
C ASP A 172 15.33 0.88 9.93
N PRO A 173 16.66 0.68 9.83
CA PRO A 173 17.22 -0.22 8.84
C PRO A 173 16.72 -1.67 8.92
N TYR A 174 16.43 -2.18 10.12
CA TYR A 174 15.94 -3.53 10.32
C TYR A 174 14.45 -3.63 9.98
N GLY A 175 13.62 -2.81 10.62
CA GLY A 175 12.16 -2.82 10.45
C GLY A 175 11.77 -2.40 9.03
N GLY A 176 12.38 -1.34 8.51
CA GLY A 176 12.09 -0.86 7.16
C GLY A 176 12.43 -1.87 6.07
N ALA A 177 13.57 -2.56 6.16
CA ALA A 177 13.95 -3.58 5.19
C ALA A 177 13.09 -4.85 5.32
N MET A 178 12.75 -5.27 6.54
CA MET A 178 11.85 -6.40 6.77
C MET A 178 10.46 -6.12 6.17
N THR A 179 9.93 -4.93 6.39
CA THR A 179 8.66 -4.50 5.77
C THR A 179 8.74 -4.50 4.24
N GLY A 180 9.87 -4.07 3.68
CA GLY A 180 10.08 -4.10 2.23
C GLY A 180 9.93 -5.50 1.64
N ILE A 181 10.58 -6.51 2.22
CA ILE A 181 10.51 -7.90 1.70
C ILE A 181 9.15 -8.55 1.98
N VAL A 182 8.55 -8.35 3.14
CA VAL A 182 7.23 -8.93 3.42
C VAL A 182 6.13 -8.23 2.62
N GLY A 183 6.30 -6.94 2.28
CA GLY A 183 5.41 -6.18 1.41
C GLY A 183 5.35 -6.79 0.00
N VAL A 184 6.47 -6.93 -0.69
CA VAL A 184 6.48 -7.50 -2.06
C VAL A 184 6.03 -8.97 -2.10
N ASN A 185 6.18 -9.72 -0.99
CA ASN A 185 5.61 -11.06 -0.88
C ASN A 185 4.07 -11.02 -0.84
N ARG A 186 3.47 -10.01 -0.18
CA ARG A 186 2.02 -9.83 -0.14
C ARG A 186 1.46 -9.37 -1.49
N ASP A 187 2.17 -8.49 -2.22
CA ASP A 187 1.80 -8.12 -3.58
C ASP A 187 1.65 -9.34 -4.48
N ILE A 188 2.61 -10.25 -4.40
CA ILE A 188 2.52 -11.52 -5.14
C ILE A 188 1.30 -12.33 -4.68
N LEU A 189 1.09 -12.46 -3.37
CA LEU A 189 -0.08 -13.17 -2.84
C LEU A 189 -1.40 -12.50 -3.25
N GLY A 190 -1.43 -11.16 -3.36
CA GLY A 190 -2.58 -10.37 -3.81
C GLY A 190 -2.82 -10.40 -5.32
N THR A 191 -1.91 -10.98 -6.12
CA THR A 191 -2.02 -11.01 -7.57
C THR A 191 -3.02 -12.06 -8.04
N GLY A 192 -3.95 -11.66 -8.89
CA GLY A 192 -5.05 -12.50 -9.36
C GLY A 192 -5.92 -12.97 -8.20
N LEU A 193 -6.14 -14.28 -8.11
CA LEU A 193 -6.85 -14.92 -7.00
C LEU A 193 -5.87 -15.51 -5.96
N GLY A 194 -4.59 -15.17 -6.05
CA GLY A 194 -3.53 -15.60 -5.14
C GLY A 194 -2.39 -16.31 -5.87
N ALA A 195 -1.23 -15.64 -6.03
CA ALA A 195 -0.02 -16.28 -6.52
C ALA A 195 0.85 -16.75 -5.35
N ARG A 196 1.58 -17.86 -5.55
CA ARG A 196 2.53 -18.40 -4.58
C ARG A 196 3.89 -17.73 -4.76
N PRO A 197 4.40 -16.96 -3.80
CA PRO A 197 5.79 -16.49 -3.81
C PRO A 197 6.77 -17.67 -3.80
N ILE A 198 7.79 -17.63 -4.66
CA ILE A 198 8.76 -18.74 -4.79
C ILE A 198 10.21 -18.29 -4.66
N ALA A 199 10.52 -17.03 -4.94
CA ALA A 199 11.88 -16.52 -4.87
C ALA A 199 11.89 -15.01 -4.68
N ASN A 200 12.86 -14.51 -3.90
CA ASN A 200 13.16 -13.09 -3.80
C ASN A 200 14.40 -12.72 -4.62
N THR A 201 14.47 -11.46 -5.05
CA THR A 201 15.61 -10.81 -5.67
C THR A 201 15.77 -9.42 -5.05
N ASP A 202 16.97 -9.11 -4.53
CA ASP A 202 17.17 -7.91 -3.73
C ASP A 202 18.37 -7.09 -4.21
N VAL A 203 18.20 -5.78 -4.38
CA VAL A 203 19.29 -4.88 -4.75
C VAL A 203 19.41 -3.77 -3.71
N PHE A 204 20.60 -3.63 -3.15
CA PHE A 204 20.88 -2.64 -2.13
C PHE A 204 21.97 -1.69 -2.57
N CYS A 205 21.77 -0.39 -2.36
CA CYS A 205 22.82 0.60 -2.53
C CYS A 205 23.00 1.36 -1.21
N PHE A 206 24.23 1.41 -0.72
CA PHE A 206 24.59 2.03 0.55
C PHE A 206 25.78 2.98 0.37
N GLY A 207 25.94 3.93 1.29
CA GLY A 207 27.22 4.59 1.48
C GLY A 207 28.31 3.56 1.85
N PRO A 208 29.60 3.87 1.58
CA PRO A 208 30.72 2.97 1.93
C PRO A 208 30.68 2.57 3.42
N PRO A 209 30.75 1.27 3.75
CA PRO A 209 30.65 0.81 5.15
C PRO A 209 31.84 1.23 6.01
N ASN A 210 32.95 1.66 5.41
CA ASN A 210 34.13 2.20 6.06
C ASN A 210 34.22 3.74 6.00
N TRP A 211 33.07 4.42 5.81
CA TRP A 211 33.00 5.87 5.77
C TRP A 211 33.66 6.51 6.99
N GLN A 212 34.45 7.56 6.76
CA GLN A 212 35.16 8.29 7.80
C GLN A 212 34.82 9.79 7.82
N GLY A 213 33.96 10.23 6.88
CA GLY A 213 33.50 11.61 6.79
C GLY A 213 32.49 11.97 7.87
N ASN A 214 32.18 13.24 8.00
CA ASN A 214 31.10 13.70 8.84
C ASN A 214 29.76 13.20 8.27
N LEU A 215 28.86 12.89 9.18
CA LEU A 215 27.46 12.58 8.83
C LEU A 215 26.58 13.74 9.31
N PRO A 216 25.53 14.11 8.58
CA PRO A 216 24.48 14.96 9.10
C PRO A 216 23.90 14.39 10.41
N GLU A 217 23.36 15.28 11.25
CA GLU A 217 22.66 14.85 12.46
C GLU A 217 21.52 13.88 12.09
N ASN A 218 21.27 12.92 12.96
CA ASN A 218 20.24 11.88 12.83
C ASN A 218 20.44 10.82 11.72
N LEU A 219 21.50 10.87 10.93
CA LEU A 219 21.82 9.79 10.01
C LEU A 219 22.61 8.68 10.68
N PHE A 220 22.22 7.45 10.40
CA PHE A 220 23.00 6.28 10.81
C PHE A 220 24.25 6.12 9.96
N HIS A 221 25.31 5.64 10.57
CA HIS A 221 26.53 5.28 9.86
C HIS A 221 26.22 4.18 8.81
N PRO A 222 26.78 4.26 7.57
CA PRO A 222 26.48 3.32 6.50
C PRO A 222 26.66 1.84 6.88
N SER A 223 27.62 1.50 7.73
CA SER A 223 27.79 0.12 8.24
C SER A 223 26.62 -0.33 9.11
N ARG A 224 26.00 0.57 9.88
CA ARG A 224 24.81 0.27 10.68
C ARG A 224 23.58 0.04 9.77
N VAL A 225 23.43 0.90 8.76
CA VAL A 225 22.33 0.74 7.77
C VAL A 225 22.49 -0.60 7.05
N LEU A 226 23.66 -0.90 6.50
CA LEU A 226 23.94 -2.19 5.86
C LEU A 226 23.61 -3.38 6.77
N SER A 227 24.09 -3.36 8.02
CA SER A 227 23.87 -4.47 8.96
C SER A 227 22.41 -4.64 9.32
N GLY A 228 21.65 -3.54 9.51
CA GLY A 228 20.24 -3.57 9.84
C GLY A 228 19.40 -4.07 8.65
N VAL A 229 19.62 -3.54 7.46
CA VAL A 229 18.94 -3.97 6.23
C VAL A 229 19.18 -5.46 5.97
N HIS A 230 20.44 -5.90 6.02
CA HIS A 230 20.77 -7.33 5.85
C HIS A 230 20.06 -8.22 6.88
N ALA A 231 20.00 -7.77 8.14
CA ALA A 231 19.31 -8.54 9.19
C ALA A 231 17.79 -8.60 8.95
N GLY A 232 17.15 -7.49 8.56
CA GLY A 232 15.72 -7.42 8.25
C GLY A 232 15.33 -8.33 7.08
N ILE A 233 16.06 -8.23 5.97
CA ILE A 233 15.84 -9.09 4.79
C ILE A 233 16.04 -10.57 5.13
N ARG A 234 17.10 -10.90 5.87
CA ARG A 234 17.37 -12.27 6.29
C ARG A 234 16.27 -12.88 7.15
N VAL A 235 15.76 -12.10 8.12
CA VAL A 235 14.68 -12.57 9.01
C VAL A 235 13.37 -12.68 8.23
N GLY A 236 12.98 -11.62 7.51
CA GLY A 236 11.75 -11.61 6.71
C GLY A 236 11.69 -12.74 5.68
N GLY A 237 12.79 -12.99 4.93
CA GLY A 237 12.87 -14.09 3.97
C GLY A 237 12.84 -15.47 4.61
N ASN A 238 13.63 -15.69 5.68
CA ASN A 238 13.71 -16.99 6.36
C ASN A 238 12.37 -17.37 7.02
N GLU A 239 11.72 -16.45 7.71
CA GLU A 239 10.45 -16.74 8.39
C GLU A 239 9.28 -16.86 7.42
N SER A 240 9.33 -16.17 6.27
CA SER A 240 8.38 -16.36 5.16
C SER A 240 8.64 -17.68 4.40
N GLY A 241 9.82 -18.28 4.53
CA GLY A 241 10.21 -19.48 3.81
C GLY A 241 10.47 -19.26 2.32
N ILE A 242 10.81 -18.03 1.90
CA ILE A 242 11.04 -17.64 0.52
C ILE A 242 12.53 -17.32 0.35
N PRO A 243 13.29 -18.06 -0.50
CA PRO A 243 14.73 -17.84 -0.66
C PRO A 243 15.02 -16.60 -1.52
N THR A 244 16.00 -15.79 -1.13
CA THR A 244 16.63 -14.81 -2.01
C THR A 244 17.60 -15.56 -2.95
N VAL A 245 17.31 -15.54 -4.25
CA VAL A 245 18.05 -16.33 -5.24
C VAL A 245 19.15 -15.56 -5.97
N ASN A 246 19.02 -14.24 -6.05
CA ASN A 246 20.02 -13.35 -6.62
C ASN A 246 19.84 -11.91 -6.08
N GLY A 247 20.76 -11.04 -6.46
CA GLY A 247 20.73 -9.63 -6.13
C GLY A 247 22.10 -8.98 -6.28
N ALA A 248 22.20 -7.74 -5.77
CA ALA A 248 23.45 -6.98 -5.77
C ALA A 248 23.56 -6.07 -4.55
N ILE A 249 24.79 -5.79 -4.14
CA ILE A 249 25.09 -4.74 -3.16
C ILE A 249 26.08 -3.77 -3.81
N VAL A 250 25.72 -2.50 -3.85
CA VAL A 250 26.52 -1.41 -4.42
C VAL A 250 26.86 -0.39 -3.35
N PHE A 251 28.09 0.12 -3.36
CA PHE A 251 28.52 1.17 -2.45
C PHE A 251 28.89 2.42 -3.24
N ASP A 252 28.25 3.55 -2.88
CA ASP A 252 28.53 4.85 -3.47
C ASP A 252 28.17 5.96 -2.47
N ASP A 253 28.95 7.04 -2.45
CA ASP A 253 28.79 8.15 -1.51
C ASP A 253 27.40 8.81 -1.63
N ARG A 254 26.76 8.75 -2.79
CA ARG A 254 25.42 9.27 -3.03
C ARG A 254 24.33 8.62 -2.17
N PHE A 255 24.57 7.42 -1.65
CA PHE A 255 23.62 6.69 -0.80
C PHE A 255 23.90 6.84 0.71
N ILE A 256 24.73 7.81 1.12
CA ILE A 256 24.99 8.05 2.54
C ILE A 256 23.74 8.57 3.25
N GLY A 257 23.03 9.51 2.63
CA GLY A 257 21.85 10.14 3.21
C GLY A 257 20.59 9.25 3.15
N LYS A 258 20.40 8.55 2.06
CA LYS A 258 19.24 7.69 1.83
C LYS A 258 19.68 6.44 1.05
N PRO A 259 19.61 5.24 1.64
CA PRO A 259 19.95 4.01 0.94
C PRO A 259 18.91 3.69 -0.15
N LEU A 260 19.29 2.89 -1.14
CA LEU A 260 18.34 2.15 -1.94
C LEU A 260 18.16 0.76 -1.31
N VAL A 261 16.95 0.43 -0.93
CA VAL A 261 16.55 -0.91 -0.49
C VAL A 261 15.45 -1.38 -1.43
N TYR A 262 15.84 -2.19 -2.38
CA TYR A 262 14.99 -2.70 -3.44
C TYR A 262 14.77 -4.19 -3.24
N ALA A 263 13.53 -4.57 -2.99
CA ALA A 263 13.11 -5.95 -2.81
C ALA A 263 12.21 -6.38 -3.97
N GLY A 264 12.37 -7.62 -4.40
CA GLY A 264 11.56 -8.19 -5.46
C GLY A 264 11.13 -9.61 -5.13
N THR A 265 9.97 -10.01 -5.63
CA THR A 265 9.43 -11.36 -5.45
C THR A 265 8.89 -11.88 -6.76
N VAL A 266 9.25 -13.12 -7.07
CA VAL A 266 8.69 -13.90 -8.17
C VAL A 266 7.63 -14.83 -7.61
N GLY A 267 6.49 -14.89 -8.28
CA GLY A 267 5.39 -15.79 -7.93
C GLY A 267 4.93 -16.67 -9.09
N ILE A 268 4.28 -17.76 -8.74
CA ILE A 268 3.61 -18.66 -9.70
C ILE A 268 2.16 -18.87 -9.29
N MET A 269 1.30 -19.07 -10.29
CA MET A 269 -0.08 -19.50 -10.08
C MET A 269 -0.49 -20.50 -11.17
N PRO A 270 -1.44 -21.43 -10.89
CA PRO A 270 -1.98 -22.28 -11.94
C PRO A 270 -2.69 -21.42 -12.99
N ARG A 271 -2.65 -21.79 -14.27
CA ARG A 271 -3.43 -21.08 -15.30
C ARG A 271 -4.92 -21.17 -15.03
N LEU A 272 -5.39 -22.34 -14.70
CA LEU A 272 -6.77 -22.61 -14.33
C LEU A 272 -6.81 -23.17 -12.91
N LEU A 273 -7.73 -22.69 -12.12
CA LEU A 273 -8.06 -23.24 -10.82
C LEU A 273 -8.84 -24.56 -10.98
N PRO A 274 -8.97 -25.37 -9.90
CA PRO A 274 -9.73 -26.63 -9.96
C PRO A 274 -11.18 -26.47 -10.39
N ASP A 275 -11.79 -25.31 -10.12
CA ASP A 275 -13.15 -24.95 -10.52
C ASP A 275 -13.26 -24.43 -11.97
N GLY A 276 -12.14 -24.31 -12.68
CA GLY A 276 -12.05 -23.87 -14.07
C GLY A 276 -11.89 -22.38 -14.29
N ARG A 277 -11.85 -21.56 -13.24
CA ARG A 277 -11.56 -20.12 -13.36
C ARG A 277 -10.09 -19.88 -13.72
N GLU A 278 -9.85 -18.82 -14.48
CA GLU A 278 -8.49 -18.31 -14.74
C GLU A 278 -7.98 -17.61 -13.49
N SER A 279 -6.84 -18.07 -12.96
CA SER A 279 -6.32 -17.60 -11.67
C SER A 279 -5.91 -16.13 -11.62
N HIS A 280 -5.64 -15.52 -12.76
CA HIS A 280 -5.24 -14.10 -12.87
C HIS A 280 -6.44 -13.14 -13.00
N ILE A 281 -7.68 -13.65 -13.03
CA ILE A 281 -8.88 -12.84 -13.20
C ILE A 281 -9.65 -12.77 -11.88
N LYS A 282 -9.79 -11.55 -11.35
CA LYS A 282 -10.62 -11.23 -10.19
C LYS A 282 -12.08 -11.07 -10.63
N THR A 283 -13.01 -11.65 -9.90
CA THR A 283 -14.45 -11.66 -10.26
C THR A 283 -15.35 -11.38 -9.06
N PRO A 284 -15.12 -10.29 -8.30
CA PRO A 284 -16.00 -9.97 -7.19
C PRO A 284 -17.40 -9.56 -7.68
N ALA A 285 -18.41 -9.81 -6.87
CA ALA A 285 -19.80 -9.52 -7.18
C ALA A 285 -20.47 -8.67 -6.08
N GLU A 286 -21.59 -8.03 -6.43
CA GLU A 286 -22.45 -7.38 -5.45
C GLU A 286 -22.88 -8.37 -4.38
N GLY A 287 -22.72 -7.97 -3.11
CA GLY A 287 -23.07 -8.80 -1.96
C GLY A 287 -21.93 -9.66 -1.42
N ASP A 288 -20.78 -9.77 -2.11
CA ASP A 288 -19.61 -10.46 -1.58
C ASP A 288 -19.19 -9.87 -0.26
N LEU A 289 -18.80 -10.75 0.66
CA LEU A 289 -18.27 -10.40 1.97
C LEU A 289 -16.79 -10.07 1.84
N VAL A 290 -16.39 -8.94 2.40
CA VAL A 290 -15.00 -8.50 2.35
C VAL A 290 -14.37 -8.73 3.72
N TYR A 291 -13.42 -9.64 3.77
CA TYR A 291 -12.66 -9.97 4.96
C TYR A 291 -11.35 -9.20 5.01
N MET A 292 -11.01 -8.70 6.20
CA MET A 292 -9.61 -8.45 6.56
C MET A 292 -9.08 -9.68 7.27
N ILE A 293 -7.97 -10.23 6.80
CA ILE A 293 -7.33 -11.42 7.36
C ILE A 293 -5.88 -11.14 7.76
N GLY A 294 -5.37 -11.88 8.75
CA GLY A 294 -3.97 -11.80 9.21
C GLY A 294 -3.81 -10.94 10.45
N GLY A 295 -2.96 -9.90 10.40
CA GLY A 295 -2.66 -9.04 11.54
C GLY A 295 -3.78 -8.06 11.89
N ARG A 296 -3.59 -7.36 13.01
CA ARG A 296 -4.53 -6.34 13.50
C ARG A 296 -4.07 -4.93 13.12
N VAL A 297 -5.00 -3.99 13.10
CA VAL A 297 -4.74 -2.57 12.86
C VAL A 297 -4.17 -1.89 14.11
N GLY A 298 -3.14 -1.09 13.95
CA GLY A 298 -2.49 -0.31 15.00
C GLY A 298 -2.08 1.09 14.53
N TYR A 299 -1.35 1.82 15.37
CA TYR A 299 -0.77 3.13 15.02
C TYR A 299 0.43 3.04 14.07
N ASP A 300 1.02 1.86 13.92
CA ASP A 300 2.16 1.63 13.05
C ASP A 300 1.77 1.81 11.57
N GLY A 301 2.60 2.54 10.82
CA GLY A 301 2.41 2.79 9.40
C GLY A 301 1.39 3.86 9.03
N ILE A 302 0.82 4.59 9.99
CA ILE A 302 -0.04 5.75 9.66
C ILE A 302 0.80 6.78 8.92
N HIS A 303 0.31 7.23 7.74
CA HIS A 303 1.00 8.11 6.81
C HIS A 303 2.35 7.56 6.28
N GLY A 304 2.59 6.26 6.34
CA GLY A 304 3.84 5.64 5.86
C GLY A 304 4.11 5.93 4.39
N ALA A 305 3.11 5.79 3.54
CA ALA A 305 3.19 6.12 2.11
C ALA A 305 3.47 7.62 1.86
N THR A 306 2.85 8.51 2.62
CA THR A 306 3.10 9.95 2.55
C THR A 306 4.56 10.27 2.86
N PHE A 307 5.08 9.76 3.98
CA PHE A 307 6.48 9.98 4.36
C PHE A 307 7.49 9.33 3.41
N SER A 308 7.14 8.23 2.75
CA SER A 308 8.02 7.57 1.79
C SER A 308 8.31 8.45 0.57
N SER A 309 7.37 9.31 0.20
CA SER A 309 7.46 10.24 -0.95
C SER A 309 8.03 11.62 -0.59
N LEU A 310 8.24 11.92 0.70
CA LEU A 310 8.80 13.19 1.16
C LEU A 310 10.31 13.11 1.40
N GLU A 311 10.96 14.28 1.48
CA GLU A 311 12.33 14.37 1.98
C GLU A 311 12.39 14.01 3.48
N LEU A 312 13.42 13.25 3.87
CA LEU A 312 13.65 12.94 5.26
C LEU A 312 14.12 14.18 6.01
N THR A 313 13.46 14.52 7.10
CA THR A 313 13.80 15.61 8.00
C THR A 313 14.06 15.09 9.42
N GLU A 314 14.56 15.94 10.29
CA GLU A 314 14.74 15.62 11.72
C GLU A 314 13.42 15.29 12.43
N GLU A 315 12.30 15.74 11.88
CA GLU A 315 10.94 15.56 12.42
C GLU A 315 10.23 14.31 11.87
N SER A 316 10.86 13.57 10.93
CA SER A 316 10.25 12.36 10.35
C SER A 316 10.02 11.30 11.44
N PRO A 317 8.75 10.91 11.72
CA PRO A 317 8.44 10.04 12.84
C PRO A 317 8.83 8.59 12.55
N SER A 318 9.52 7.95 13.51
CA SER A 318 9.85 6.52 13.41
C SER A 318 8.61 5.61 13.44
N SER A 319 7.46 6.11 13.95
CA SER A 319 6.17 5.40 13.95
C SER A 319 5.58 5.20 12.54
N ALA A 320 6.06 5.95 11.53
CA ALA A 320 5.72 5.71 10.13
C ALA A 320 6.31 4.39 9.59
N VAL A 321 7.31 3.82 10.27
CA VAL A 321 7.85 2.50 9.93
C VAL A 321 6.96 1.42 10.53
N GLN A 322 6.45 0.54 9.69
CA GLN A 322 5.61 -0.57 10.11
C GLN A 322 6.45 -1.65 10.82
N ILE A 323 5.78 -2.43 11.66
CA ILE A 323 6.38 -3.57 12.38
C ILE A 323 5.92 -4.85 11.70
N GLY A 324 6.84 -5.60 11.08
CA GLY A 324 6.56 -6.84 10.40
C GLY A 324 6.53 -8.06 11.32
N ASP A 325 5.63 -9.02 11.02
CA ASP A 325 5.54 -10.37 11.62
C ASP A 325 5.44 -11.43 10.51
N PRO A 326 6.58 -11.85 9.93
CA PRO A 326 6.59 -12.78 8.80
C PRO A 326 5.94 -14.14 9.08
N ILE A 327 5.85 -14.58 10.34
CA ILE A 327 5.20 -15.85 10.72
C ILE A 327 3.69 -15.74 10.55
N THR A 328 3.08 -14.63 10.97
CA THR A 328 1.66 -14.36 10.71
C THR A 328 1.40 -14.32 9.20
N GLN A 329 2.28 -13.67 8.43
CA GLN A 329 2.17 -13.65 6.97
C GLN A 329 2.27 -15.07 6.37
N LYS A 330 3.16 -15.92 6.88
CA LYS A 330 3.31 -17.29 6.38
C LYS A 330 2.06 -18.13 6.59
N LYS A 331 1.43 -18.06 7.76
CA LYS A 331 0.15 -18.73 8.04
C LYS A 331 -0.94 -18.25 7.07
N MET A 332 -1.06 -16.94 6.93
CA MET A 332 -2.02 -16.32 6.04
C MET A 332 -1.79 -16.72 4.56
N LEU A 333 -0.53 -16.76 4.12
CA LEU A 333 -0.17 -17.22 2.78
C LEU A 333 -0.63 -18.64 2.51
N ASP A 334 -0.37 -19.57 3.42
CA ASP A 334 -0.77 -20.97 3.26
C ASP A 334 -2.29 -21.12 3.20
N MET A 335 -3.00 -20.41 4.08
CA MET A 335 -4.47 -20.37 4.11
C MET A 335 -5.06 -19.81 2.81
N VAL A 336 -4.56 -18.68 2.32
CA VAL A 336 -5.04 -18.03 1.09
C VAL A 336 -4.86 -18.95 -0.12
N LEU A 337 -3.72 -19.61 -0.25
CA LEU A 337 -3.48 -20.53 -1.38
C LEU A 337 -4.43 -21.73 -1.34
N GLU A 338 -4.75 -22.25 -0.17
CA GLU A 338 -5.73 -23.33 -0.02
C GLU A 338 -7.15 -22.84 -0.30
N ALA A 339 -7.56 -21.68 0.23
CA ALA A 339 -8.86 -21.05 -0.04
C ALA A 339 -9.08 -20.77 -1.54
N ARG A 340 -8.02 -20.31 -2.23
CA ARG A 340 -8.02 -20.13 -3.68
C ARG A 340 -8.29 -21.47 -4.40
N ASP A 341 -7.56 -22.51 -4.04
CA ASP A 341 -7.67 -23.82 -4.71
C ASP A 341 -9.03 -24.50 -4.42
N LEU A 342 -9.67 -24.17 -3.29
CA LEU A 342 -11.04 -24.59 -2.95
C LEU A 342 -12.13 -23.72 -3.61
N GLY A 343 -11.74 -22.60 -4.25
CA GLY A 343 -12.67 -21.76 -5.00
C GLY A 343 -13.37 -20.68 -4.19
N TYR A 344 -13.00 -20.46 -2.91
CA TYR A 344 -13.71 -19.52 -2.02
C TYR A 344 -13.41 -18.05 -2.32
N ILE A 345 -12.28 -17.74 -2.95
CA ILE A 345 -11.85 -16.36 -3.20
C ILE A 345 -12.39 -15.85 -4.52
N THR A 346 -13.04 -14.69 -4.52
CA THR A 346 -13.50 -13.98 -5.71
C THR A 346 -12.60 -12.79 -6.07
N CYS A 347 -11.96 -12.17 -5.07
CA CYS A 347 -10.98 -11.10 -5.22
C CYS A 347 -10.07 -11.05 -4.00
N ILE A 348 -8.83 -10.59 -4.17
CA ILE A 348 -7.86 -10.42 -3.10
C ILE A 348 -6.90 -9.28 -3.44
N THR A 349 -6.49 -8.51 -2.43
CA THR A 349 -5.38 -7.56 -2.50
C THR A 349 -4.72 -7.44 -1.13
N ASP A 350 -3.50 -6.90 -1.06
CA ASP A 350 -2.85 -6.62 0.22
C ASP A 350 -3.34 -5.29 0.83
N ASN A 351 -3.06 -5.11 2.12
CA ASN A 351 -3.24 -3.83 2.81
C ASN A 351 -1.87 -3.15 2.92
N GLY A 352 -1.44 -2.53 1.83
CA GLY A 352 -0.25 -1.71 1.75
C GLY A 352 -0.53 -0.24 2.10
N ALA A 353 -0.06 0.66 1.24
CA ALA A 353 -0.28 2.10 1.35
C ALA A 353 -1.77 2.45 1.47
N GLY A 354 -2.11 3.30 2.43
CA GLY A 354 -3.49 3.72 2.69
C GLY A 354 -4.39 2.64 3.33
N GLY A 355 -3.84 1.48 3.67
CA GLY A 355 -4.53 0.45 4.44
C GLY A 355 -5.84 -0.03 3.83
N LEU A 356 -6.92 -0.03 4.64
CA LEU A 356 -8.26 -0.48 4.20
C LEU A 356 -8.88 0.49 3.18
N SER A 357 -8.52 1.79 3.19
CA SER A 357 -9.07 2.74 2.23
C SER A 357 -8.64 2.41 0.81
N SER A 358 -7.38 2.05 0.60
CA SER A 358 -6.87 1.66 -0.72
C SER A 358 -7.33 0.25 -1.10
N SER A 359 -7.12 -0.74 -0.24
CA SER A 359 -7.43 -2.13 -0.57
C SER A 359 -8.92 -2.36 -0.92
N ILE A 360 -9.84 -1.85 -0.08
CA ILE A 360 -11.29 -2.00 -0.33
C ILE A 360 -11.74 -1.03 -1.44
N GLY A 361 -11.18 0.19 -1.49
CA GLY A 361 -11.51 1.17 -2.53
C GLY A 361 -11.20 0.65 -3.94
N GLU A 362 -10.01 0.11 -4.15
CA GLU A 362 -9.59 -0.49 -5.43
C GLU A 362 -10.44 -1.72 -5.80
N MET A 363 -10.69 -2.62 -4.84
CA MET A 363 -11.55 -3.78 -5.10
C MET A 363 -12.99 -3.37 -5.41
N ALA A 364 -13.49 -2.28 -4.81
CA ALA A 364 -14.84 -1.77 -5.04
C ALA A 364 -15.04 -1.19 -6.45
N GLU A 365 -13.98 -0.86 -7.19
CA GLU A 365 -14.10 -0.44 -8.59
C GLU A 365 -14.70 -1.54 -9.46
N TYR A 366 -14.41 -2.82 -9.18
CA TYR A 366 -14.97 -3.96 -9.91
C TYR A 366 -16.50 -4.06 -9.80
N THR A 367 -17.06 -3.66 -8.65
CA THR A 367 -18.51 -3.76 -8.37
C THR A 367 -19.22 -2.41 -8.38
N ASN A 368 -18.46 -1.31 -8.47
CA ASN A 368 -18.95 0.06 -8.37
C ASN A 368 -19.59 0.38 -7.01
N GLY A 369 -18.99 -0.05 -5.91
CA GLY A 369 -19.40 0.37 -4.56
C GLY A 369 -19.04 -0.58 -3.43
N CYS A 370 -18.93 -0.02 -2.22
CA CYS A 370 -18.72 -0.80 -0.99
C CYS A 370 -19.36 -0.11 0.22
N GLU A 371 -19.65 -0.92 1.24
CA GLU A 371 -19.99 -0.48 2.59
C GLU A 371 -19.01 -1.10 3.58
N ILE A 372 -18.24 -0.25 4.29
CA ILE A 372 -17.20 -0.63 5.25
C ILE A 372 -17.71 -0.39 6.67
N ASP A 373 -17.44 -1.30 7.61
CA ASP A 373 -17.70 -1.13 9.04
C ASP A 373 -16.39 -1.18 9.84
N LEU A 374 -15.88 -0.02 10.24
CA LEU A 374 -14.67 0.09 11.05
C LEU A 374 -14.83 -0.50 12.46
N GLY A 375 -16.07 -0.62 12.95
CA GLY A 375 -16.36 -1.26 14.24
C GLY A 375 -16.07 -2.76 14.25
N ALA A 376 -16.01 -3.39 13.05
CA ALA A 376 -15.69 -4.81 12.90
C ALA A 376 -14.18 -5.08 12.74
N VAL A 377 -13.35 -4.04 12.61
CA VAL A 377 -11.91 -4.16 12.35
C VAL A 377 -11.17 -4.59 13.63
N PRO A 378 -10.41 -5.70 13.62
CA PRO A 378 -9.57 -6.09 14.75
C PRO A 378 -8.43 -5.09 15.00
N LEU A 379 -8.29 -4.64 16.24
CA LEU A 379 -7.32 -3.62 16.62
C LEU A 379 -6.22 -4.18 17.54
N LYS A 380 -4.96 -3.70 17.36
CA LYS A 380 -3.84 -3.99 18.28
C LYS A 380 -4.04 -3.32 19.64
N GLN A 381 -4.61 -2.12 19.65
CA GLN A 381 -4.91 -1.32 20.84
C GLN A 381 -6.21 -0.54 20.64
N SER A 382 -6.83 -0.16 21.75
CA SER A 382 -7.99 0.73 21.75
C SER A 382 -7.57 2.19 21.60
N GLY A 383 -8.49 3.04 21.12
CA GLY A 383 -8.32 4.50 21.07
C GLY A 383 -7.91 5.06 19.71
N LEU A 384 -7.83 4.21 18.67
CA LEU A 384 -7.70 4.71 17.31
C LEU A 384 -8.99 5.43 16.88
N SER A 385 -8.84 6.56 16.23
CA SER A 385 -9.92 7.27 15.54
C SER A 385 -10.36 6.52 14.27
N SER A 386 -11.49 6.90 13.70
CA SER A 386 -12.02 6.24 12.49
C SER A 386 -11.07 6.33 11.31
N TRP A 387 -10.43 7.49 11.10
CA TRP A 387 -9.48 7.65 10.00
C TRP A 387 -8.19 6.84 10.23
N GLU A 388 -7.67 6.78 11.47
CA GLU A 388 -6.51 5.97 11.81
C GLU A 388 -6.75 4.48 11.55
N ILE A 389 -7.96 3.97 11.85
CA ILE A 389 -8.33 2.58 11.54
C ILE A 389 -8.36 2.36 10.02
N LEU A 390 -8.92 3.31 9.27
CA LEU A 390 -9.12 3.19 7.83
C LEU A 390 -7.81 3.21 7.04
N ILE A 391 -6.88 4.13 7.38
CA ILE A 391 -5.66 4.34 6.60
C ILE A 391 -4.40 3.67 7.17
N SER A 392 -4.47 3.04 8.34
CA SER A 392 -3.31 2.36 8.94
C SER A 392 -2.71 1.33 7.98
N GLU A 393 -1.39 1.36 7.83
CA GLU A 393 -0.61 0.43 7.01
C GLU A 393 0.04 -0.70 7.83
N SER A 394 -0.53 -1.03 9.00
CA SER A 394 -0.05 -2.16 9.81
C SER A 394 0.10 -3.42 8.95
N GLN A 395 1.23 -4.08 9.08
CA GLN A 395 1.66 -5.17 8.19
C GLN A 395 0.86 -6.47 8.38
N GLU A 396 1.13 -7.46 7.51
CA GLU A 396 0.58 -8.83 7.48
C GLU A 396 -0.95 -8.87 7.40
N ARG A 397 -1.53 -7.96 6.62
CA ARG A 397 -2.97 -7.95 6.37
C ARG A 397 -3.27 -8.10 4.89
N MET A 398 -4.28 -8.86 4.57
CA MET A 398 -4.87 -8.96 3.23
C MET A 398 -6.35 -8.67 3.32
N THR A 399 -6.89 -8.11 2.24
CA THR A 399 -8.34 -7.96 2.02
C THR A 399 -8.79 -9.00 1.00
N VAL A 400 -9.77 -9.83 1.38
CA VAL A 400 -10.25 -10.96 0.59
C VAL A 400 -11.77 -10.88 0.44
N ALA A 401 -12.25 -10.99 -0.79
CA ALA A 401 -13.69 -11.11 -1.06
C ALA A 401 -14.11 -12.57 -1.22
N VAL A 402 -15.21 -12.92 -0.58
CA VAL A 402 -15.76 -14.28 -0.51
C VAL A 402 -17.27 -14.22 -0.77
N HIS A 403 -17.77 -15.13 -1.61
CA HIS A 403 -19.22 -15.22 -1.82
C HIS A 403 -19.94 -15.62 -0.50
N PRO A 404 -21.11 -15.05 -0.20
CA PRO A 404 -21.83 -15.35 1.05
C PRO A 404 -22.11 -16.85 1.29
N ASP A 405 -22.29 -17.63 0.24
CA ASP A 405 -22.53 -19.08 0.36
C ASP A 405 -21.30 -19.85 0.85
N ASP A 406 -20.09 -19.31 0.66
CA ASP A 406 -18.83 -19.92 1.06
C ASP A 406 -18.35 -19.42 2.44
N GLN A 407 -19.08 -18.50 3.08
CA GLN A 407 -18.71 -17.86 4.34
C GLN A 407 -18.23 -18.88 5.39
N ASN A 408 -19.08 -19.84 5.76
CA ASN A 408 -18.77 -20.79 6.84
C ASN A 408 -17.52 -21.63 6.51
N ALA A 409 -17.40 -22.08 5.27
CA ALA A 409 -16.27 -22.90 4.84
C ALA A 409 -14.95 -22.11 4.83
N PHE A 410 -14.98 -20.84 4.45
CA PHE A 410 -13.83 -19.93 4.50
C PHE A 410 -13.40 -19.66 5.95
N GLU A 411 -14.34 -19.38 6.84
CA GLU A 411 -14.06 -19.13 8.27
C GLU A 411 -13.51 -20.39 8.97
N GLU A 412 -14.07 -21.58 8.71
CA GLU A 412 -13.52 -22.86 9.20
C GLU A 412 -12.08 -23.10 8.72
N LEU A 413 -11.76 -22.76 7.47
CA LEU A 413 -10.41 -22.88 6.93
C LEU A 413 -9.46 -21.88 7.60
N ALA A 414 -9.89 -20.62 7.81
CA ALA A 414 -9.11 -19.61 8.49
C ALA A 414 -8.78 -20.03 9.93
N ASP A 415 -9.76 -20.57 10.65
CA ASP A 415 -9.58 -21.12 12.02
C ASP A 415 -8.60 -22.30 12.03
N LEU A 416 -8.69 -23.20 11.02
CA LEU A 416 -7.77 -24.33 10.89
C LEU A 416 -6.31 -23.90 10.75
N HIS A 417 -6.07 -22.81 10.01
CA HIS A 417 -4.74 -22.23 9.82
C HIS A 417 -4.34 -21.25 10.93
N GLU A 418 -5.20 -21.05 11.93
CA GLU A 418 -5.02 -20.04 12.99
C GLU A 418 -4.79 -18.63 12.44
N VAL A 419 -5.53 -18.25 11.41
CA VAL A 419 -5.50 -16.91 10.79
C VAL A 419 -6.66 -16.10 11.32
N GLU A 420 -6.36 -14.95 11.94
CA GLU A 420 -7.39 -14.03 12.40
C GLU A 420 -8.12 -13.45 11.17
N HIS A 421 -9.45 -13.39 11.24
CA HIS A 421 -10.30 -12.93 10.15
C HIS A 421 -11.51 -12.16 10.67
N SER A 422 -11.96 -11.18 9.91
CA SER A 422 -13.17 -10.40 10.25
C SER A 422 -13.81 -9.87 8.98
N ILE A 423 -15.15 -9.94 8.87
CA ILE A 423 -15.89 -9.25 7.80
C ILE A 423 -15.88 -7.76 8.14
N VAL A 424 -15.20 -6.97 7.32
CA VAL A 424 -15.04 -5.53 7.50
C VAL A 424 -15.81 -4.71 6.47
N ALA A 425 -16.26 -5.32 5.38
CA ALA A 425 -17.05 -4.64 4.36
C ALA A 425 -17.93 -5.62 3.56
N ARG A 426 -18.79 -5.04 2.70
CA ARG A 426 -19.57 -5.74 1.70
C ARG A 426 -19.54 -4.93 0.40
N PHE A 427 -19.45 -5.60 -0.74
CA PHE A 427 -19.56 -4.94 -2.04
C PHE A 427 -21.00 -4.60 -2.38
N THR A 428 -21.15 -3.44 -3.00
CA THR A 428 -22.44 -2.89 -3.48
C THR A 428 -22.29 -2.38 -4.90
N THR A 429 -23.39 -1.90 -5.50
CA THR A 429 -23.42 -1.27 -6.83
C THR A 429 -23.84 0.21 -6.75
N THR A 430 -23.68 0.83 -5.59
CA THR A 430 -24.22 2.17 -5.29
C THR A 430 -23.41 3.33 -5.89
N GLY A 431 -22.23 3.09 -6.42
CA GLY A 431 -21.29 4.13 -6.84
C GLY A 431 -20.57 4.82 -5.67
N LEU A 432 -20.72 4.31 -4.46
CA LEU A 432 -20.24 4.96 -3.23
C LEU A 432 -19.19 4.13 -2.49
N PHE A 433 -18.20 4.82 -2.00
CA PHE A 433 -17.33 4.37 -0.93
C PHE A 433 -17.94 4.86 0.39
N HIS A 434 -18.68 3.95 1.05
CA HIS A 434 -19.43 4.24 2.26
C HIS A 434 -18.74 3.62 3.47
N VAL A 435 -18.34 4.46 4.44
CA VAL A 435 -17.65 4.01 5.66
C VAL A 435 -18.50 4.31 6.87
N LYS A 436 -18.73 3.28 7.66
CA LYS A 436 -19.40 3.35 8.97
C LYS A 436 -18.43 3.03 10.10
N HIS A 437 -18.75 3.52 11.28
CA HIS A 437 -18.18 3.06 12.53
C HIS A 437 -19.34 2.77 13.49
N GLY A 438 -19.70 1.51 13.62
CA GLY A 438 -20.96 1.08 14.25
C GLY A 438 -22.18 1.60 13.48
N GLU A 439 -23.08 2.31 14.18
CA GLU A 439 -24.31 2.87 13.58
C GLU A 439 -24.08 4.19 12.83
N SER A 440 -22.91 4.80 12.94
CA SER A 440 -22.65 6.13 12.38
C SER A 440 -21.92 6.05 11.05
N THR A 441 -22.40 6.76 10.03
CA THR A 441 -21.61 7.02 8.81
C THR A 441 -20.52 8.04 9.14
N VAL A 442 -19.28 7.72 8.81
CA VAL A 442 -18.09 8.55 9.07
C VAL A 442 -17.46 9.08 7.80
N ALA A 443 -17.68 8.42 6.66
CA ALA A 443 -17.28 8.91 5.34
C ALA A 443 -18.24 8.43 4.25
N LEU A 444 -18.45 9.28 3.25
CA LEU A 444 -19.27 8.99 2.07
C LEU A 444 -18.69 9.72 0.86
N LEU A 445 -18.01 8.98 -0.01
CA LEU A 445 -17.37 9.50 -1.20
C LEU A 445 -17.91 8.78 -2.45
N PRO A 446 -18.22 9.50 -3.55
CA PRO A 446 -18.39 8.84 -4.85
C PRO A 446 -17.09 8.15 -5.26
N LEU A 447 -17.14 6.87 -5.67
CA LEU A 447 -15.94 6.13 -6.09
C LEU A 447 -15.18 6.82 -7.21
N ASN A 448 -15.88 7.35 -8.20
CA ASN A 448 -15.25 8.09 -9.29
C ASN A 448 -14.54 9.36 -8.81
N PHE A 449 -15.04 10.05 -7.78
CA PHE A 449 -14.33 11.19 -7.21
C PHE A 449 -13.11 10.75 -6.40
N LEU A 450 -13.23 9.66 -5.64
CA LEU A 450 -12.12 9.09 -4.87
C LEU A 450 -10.96 8.70 -5.80
N HIS A 451 -11.24 8.01 -6.92
CA HIS A 451 -10.20 7.48 -7.79
C HIS A 451 -9.77 8.45 -8.90
N ASP A 452 -10.69 9.21 -9.50
CA ASP A 452 -10.42 10.04 -10.69
C ASP A 452 -10.56 11.55 -10.42
N GLY A 453 -10.86 11.96 -9.17
CA GLY A 453 -11.07 13.35 -8.81
C GLY A 453 -9.80 14.18 -8.70
N VAL A 454 -8.61 13.56 -8.63
CA VAL A 454 -7.34 14.27 -8.50
C VAL A 454 -7.06 15.10 -9.77
N PRO A 455 -6.74 16.40 -9.64
CA PRO A 455 -6.41 17.23 -10.79
C PRO A 455 -5.05 16.79 -11.39
N GLN A 456 -4.99 16.72 -12.72
CA GLN A 456 -3.74 16.42 -13.42
C GLN A 456 -2.74 17.56 -13.23
N LEU A 457 -1.50 17.21 -12.89
CA LEU A 457 -0.41 18.19 -12.81
C LEU A 457 -0.03 18.69 -14.20
N GLU A 458 0.29 19.99 -14.30
CA GLU A 458 0.90 20.61 -15.48
C GLU A 458 2.34 20.98 -15.14
N LEU A 459 3.29 20.42 -15.88
CA LEU A 459 4.72 20.59 -15.66
C LEU A 459 5.42 21.11 -16.93
N GLU A 460 6.55 21.77 -16.75
CA GLU A 460 7.45 22.17 -17.81
C GLU A 460 8.76 21.42 -17.70
N SER A 461 9.34 21.01 -18.83
CA SER A 461 10.65 20.39 -18.87
C SER A 461 11.49 20.92 -20.01
N GLU A 462 12.79 21.03 -19.78
CA GLU A 462 13.78 21.44 -20.77
C GLU A 462 14.89 20.39 -20.86
N TRP A 463 15.30 20.08 -22.07
CA TRP A 463 16.45 19.22 -22.30
C TRP A 463 17.55 19.99 -23.05
N GLU A 464 18.78 19.81 -22.61
CA GLU A 464 19.98 20.31 -23.24
C GLU A 464 21.05 19.23 -23.15
N GLU A 465 21.79 18.97 -24.22
CA GLU A 465 22.82 17.94 -24.21
C GLU A 465 23.87 18.26 -23.15
N THR A 466 23.96 17.35 -22.17
CA THR A 466 25.04 17.43 -21.17
C THR A 466 26.32 16.93 -21.83
N LYS A 467 27.32 17.78 -21.95
CA LYS A 467 28.66 17.35 -22.37
C LYS A 467 29.21 16.41 -21.31
N LEU A 468 28.97 15.13 -21.51
CA LEU A 468 29.58 14.10 -20.65
C LEU A 468 31.08 14.15 -20.85
N GLU A 469 31.84 14.21 -19.74
CA GLU A 469 33.27 13.91 -19.79
C GLU A 469 33.46 12.53 -20.40
N GLN A 470 34.38 12.42 -21.34
CA GLN A 470 34.63 11.16 -22.03
C GLN A 470 35.03 10.12 -20.99
N PHE A 471 34.19 9.06 -20.82
CA PHE A 471 34.54 7.96 -19.94
C PHE A 471 35.84 7.31 -20.44
N ILE A 472 36.91 7.51 -19.68
CA ILE A 472 38.18 6.83 -19.90
C ILE A 472 38.13 5.57 -19.04
N PRO A 473 37.96 4.36 -19.62
CA PRO A 473 37.97 3.16 -18.80
C PRO A 473 39.31 3.06 -18.06
N PRO A 474 39.30 2.65 -16.78
CA PRO A 474 40.54 2.46 -16.05
C PRO A 474 41.42 1.48 -16.86
N SER A 475 42.70 1.86 -17.03
CA SER A 475 43.67 0.97 -17.67
C SER A 475 43.70 -0.34 -16.91
N ALA A 476 43.61 -1.47 -17.62
CA ALA A 476 43.79 -2.77 -17.02
C ALA A 476 45.13 -2.72 -16.26
N VAL A 477 45.09 -2.93 -14.96
CA VAL A 477 46.29 -3.15 -14.16
C VAL A 477 46.75 -4.56 -14.51
N ASP A 478 47.93 -4.65 -15.13
CA ASP A 478 48.63 -5.92 -15.41
C ASP A 478 48.92 -6.69 -14.12
#